data_d415cf02652cda40b9af2df73eace420
#
_entry.id   d415cf02652cda40b9af2df73eace420
#
_cell.length_a   1.000
_cell.length_b   1.000
_cell.length_c   1.000
_cell.angle_alpha   90.00
_cell.angle_beta   90.00
_cell.angle_gamma   90.00
#
_symmetry.space_group_name_H-M   'P 1'
#
loop_
_entity.id
_entity.type
_entity.pdbx_description
1 polymer ?
#
loop_
_entity_poly.entity_id
_entity_poly.type
_entity_poly.pdbx_seq_one_letter_code
_entity_poly.pdbx_strand_id
1 'polypeptide(L)'
;MKQQWIEKGYVDEPVDKTLDLKKELRRLCEEKDAIVLAHYYTVGDVQDVADFIGDSLALARKAAQTDAKIILMCGVHFMAETCKILSPDKLVLAPDLRAGCSLADSCRAEDLRQYKAEHPGYKVVSYVNTTAEVKALTDVVVTSGNAKKIVDTFPKDEKIIFGPDQNLGAYINSVTGRNMLLWNGGCHVHSRFSVEAILKLKAEHPDAVVLAHPECKAPVLATADVVGSTAVLLKYATEHPDAIYIVATEAGILHEMQRACPNTLFLPVPPEVSEGSIGCSCNECEYMKLNTLEKMYNTLRYEWPAVDVPADIARDAVKPIERMLELS
;
A
#
# COMPACT_ATOMS: atom_id res chain seq x y z
N MET A 1 -13.38 -17.84 20.80
CA MET A 1 -12.51 -16.66 20.55
C MET A 1 -12.36 -15.91 21.87
N LYS A 2 -11.12 -15.50 22.23
CA LYS A 2 -10.92 -14.77 23.50
C LYS A 2 -11.31 -13.31 23.34
N GLN A 3 -12.07 -12.75 24.26
CA GLN A 3 -12.51 -11.35 24.25
C GLN A 3 -11.33 -10.37 24.11
N GLN A 4 -10.23 -10.69 24.77
CA GLN A 4 -8.97 -9.92 24.71
C GLN A 4 -8.41 -9.77 23.28
N TRP A 5 -8.57 -10.79 22.41
CA TRP A 5 -8.10 -10.69 21.03
C TRP A 5 -8.96 -9.72 20.23
N ILE A 6 -10.29 -9.76 20.44
CA ILE A 6 -11.20 -8.84 19.75
C ILE A 6 -10.86 -7.39 20.10
N GLU A 7 -10.63 -7.10 21.37
CA GLU A 7 -10.29 -5.75 21.85
C GLU A 7 -8.93 -5.27 21.31
N LYS A 8 -7.97 -6.18 21.15
CA LYS A 8 -6.63 -5.86 20.63
C LYS A 8 -6.56 -5.85 19.11
N GLY A 9 -7.48 -6.50 18.41
CA GLY A 9 -7.46 -6.65 16.96
C GLY A 9 -6.42 -7.64 16.43
N TYR A 10 -5.80 -8.43 17.30
CA TYR A 10 -4.84 -9.49 16.96
C TYR A 10 -4.80 -10.60 18.01
N VAL A 11 -4.25 -11.75 17.67
CA VAL A 11 -4.06 -12.87 18.61
C VAL A 11 -2.88 -12.55 19.52
N ASP A 12 -3.18 -12.24 20.78
CA ASP A 12 -2.21 -11.95 21.83
C ASP A 12 -1.92 -13.20 22.67
N GLU A 13 -1.30 -14.20 22.03
CA GLU A 13 -0.82 -15.41 22.72
C GLU A 13 0.69 -15.43 22.73
N PRO A 14 1.31 -15.84 23.83
CA PRO A 14 2.75 -15.94 23.90
C PRO A 14 3.26 -17.01 22.92
N VAL A 15 4.29 -16.65 22.19
CA VAL A 15 4.98 -17.57 21.27
C VAL A 15 6.21 -18.12 21.99
N ASP A 16 6.44 -19.41 21.87
CA ASP A 16 7.64 -20.05 22.40
C ASP A 16 8.88 -19.48 21.68
N LYS A 17 9.77 -18.87 22.44
CA LYS A 17 10.98 -18.20 21.93
C LYS A 17 12.01 -19.19 21.34
N THR A 18 11.84 -20.48 21.57
CA THR A 18 12.71 -21.52 20.99
C THR A 18 12.30 -21.94 19.59
N LEU A 19 11.11 -21.53 19.13
CA LEU A 19 10.61 -21.84 17.79
C LEU A 19 11.35 -21.03 16.72
N ASP A 20 11.72 -21.70 15.66
CA ASP A 20 12.05 -21.07 14.39
C ASP A 20 10.76 -20.66 13.69
N LEU A 21 10.35 -19.39 13.88
CA LEU A 21 9.09 -18.88 13.35
C LEU A 21 9.01 -18.93 11.83
N LYS A 22 10.12 -18.74 11.12
CA LYS A 22 10.13 -18.81 9.64
C LYS A 22 9.79 -20.24 9.18
N LYS A 23 10.36 -21.24 9.86
CA LYS A 23 10.08 -22.64 9.57
C LYS A 23 8.67 -23.06 9.97
N GLU A 24 8.19 -22.61 11.14
CA GLU A 24 6.83 -22.92 11.60
C GLU A 24 5.75 -22.27 10.74
N LEU A 25 5.97 -21.05 10.25
CA LEU A 25 5.09 -20.39 9.30
C LEU A 25 4.95 -21.21 8.00
N ARG A 26 6.06 -21.68 7.44
CA ARG A 26 6.03 -22.57 6.27
C ARG A 26 5.20 -23.82 6.52
N ARG A 27 5.46 -24.52 7.64
CA ARG A 27 4.70 -25.71 8.02
C ARG A 27 3.20 -25.42 8.13
N LEU A 28 2.80 -24.30 8.76
CA LEU A 28 1.40 -23.93 8.88
C LEU A 28 0.77 -23.57 7.53
N CYS A 29 1.50 -22.91 6.64
CA CYS A 29 1.01 -22.62 5.29
C CYS A 29 0.72 -23.89 4.50
N GLU A 30 1.64 -24.87 4.54
CA GLU A 30 1.46 -26.17 3.88
C GLU A 30 0.28 -26.96 4.50
N GLU A 31 0.21 -27.03 5.84
CA GLU A 31 -0.85 -27.76 6.55
C GLU A 31 -2.26 -27.19 6.26
N LYS A 32 -2.36 -25.88 6.13
CA LYS A 32 -3.65 -25.18 6.02
C LYS A 32 -4.00 -24.74 4.60
N ASP A 33 -3.16 -25.07 3.63
CA ASP A 33 -3.32 -24.59 2.25
C ASP A 33 -3.44 -23.04 2.21
N ALA A 34 -2.45 -22.38 2.83
CA ALA A 34 -2.38 -20.92 2.98
C ALA A 34 -1.27 -20.31 2.13
N ILE A 35 -1.54 -19.13 1.58
CA ILE A 35 -0.56 -18.28 0.90
C ILE A 35 -0.32 -17.01 1.71
N VAL A 36 0.95 -16.61 1.83
CA VAL A 36 1.36 -15.35 2.47
C VAL A 36 1.61 -14.29 1.38
N LEU A 37 0.82 -13.24 1.40
CA LEU A 37 0.97 -12.07 0.54
C LEU A 37 1.49 -10.91 1.36
N ALA A 38 2.64 -10.32 1.01
CA ALA A 38 3.22 -9.21 1.76
C ALA A 38 3.46 -7.98 0.89
N HIS A 39 3.15 -6.82 1.45
CA HIS A 39 3.49 -5.55 0.80
C HIS A 39 4.97 -5.20 1.03
N TYR A 40 5.62 -4.55 0.06
CA TYR A 40 7.00 -4.06 0.13
C TYR A 40 7.32 -3.21 1.37
N TYR A 41 6.31 -2.62 2.02
CA TYR A 41 6.48 -1.76 3.20
C TYR A 41 6.41 -2.50 4.53
N THR A 42 6.21 -3.82 4.54
CA THR A 42 6.34 -4.62 5.76
C THR A 42 7.80 -4.74 6.19
N VAL A 43 8.05 -5.23 7.41
CA VAL A 43 9.41 -5.48 7.87
C VAL A 43 10.07 -6.59 7.06
N GLY A 44 11.40 -6.55 6.91
CA GLY A 44 12.16 -7.50 6.08
C GLY A 44 11.89 -8.96 6.44
N ASP A 45 11.80 -9.30 7.73
CA ASP A 45 11.48 -10.67 8.16
C ASP A 45 10.13 -11.19 7.65
N VAL A 46 9.13 -10.31 7.53
CA VAL A 46 7.83 -10.65 6.95
C VAL A 46 7.95 -10.84 5.44
N GLN A 47 8.72 -9.98 4.77
CA GLN A 47 9.00 -10.13 3.34
C GLN A 47 9.73 -11.44 3.05
N ASP A 48 10.71 -11.83 3.88
CA ASP A 48 11.49 -13.07 3.71
C ASP A 48 10.66 -14.36 3.74
N VAL A 49 9.53 -14.37 4.44
CA VAL A 49 8.64 -15.54 4.56
C VAL A 49 7.45 -15.52 3.63
N ALA A 50 7.24 -14.41 2.92
CA ALA A 50 6.11 -14.27 2.01
C ALA A 50 6.27 -15.15 0.76
N ASP A 51 5.16 -15.72 0.31
CA ASP A 51 5.10 -16.45 -0.97
C ASP A 51 5.08 -15.50 -2.16
N PHE A 52 4.56 -14.30 -1.93
CA PHE A 52 4.54 -13.26 -2.94
C PHE A 52 4.65 -11.88 -2.28
N ILE A 53 5.55 -11.06 -2.80
CA ILE A 53 5.79 -9.68 -2.37
C ILE A 53 5.43 -8.76 -3.53
N GLY A 54 4.71 -7.68 -3.24
CA GLY A 54 4.30 -6.75 -4.29
C GLY A 54 3.75 -5.43 -3.77
N ASP A 55 3.42 -4.55 -4.73
CA ASP A 55 2.58 -3.38 -4.48
C ASP A 55 1.09 -3.79 -4.45
N SER A 56 0.21 -2.84 -4.15
CA SER A 56 -1.23 -3.11 -4.01
C SER A 56 -1.85 -3.74 -5.25
N LEU A 57 -1.39 -3.39 -6.47
CA LEU A 57 -1.91 -3.96 -7.72
C LEU A 57 -1.49 -5.41 -7.88
N ALA A 58 -0.21 -5.69 -7.68
CA ALA A 58 0.34 -7.03 -7.80
C ALA A 58 -0.28 -7.99 -6.76
N LEU A 59 -0.47 -7.52 -5.52
CA LEU A 59 -1.12 -8.28 -4.46
C LEU A 59 -2.60 -8.56 -4.76
N ALA A 60 -3.35 -7.58 -5.28
CA ALA A 60 -4.75 -7.78 -5.69
C ALA A 60 -4.87 -8.84 -6.82
N ARG A 61 -3.99 -8.76 -7.83
CA ARG A 61 -3.93 -9.77 -8.90
C ARG A 61 -3.60 -11.16 -8.36
N LYS A 62 -2.62 -11.26 -7.47
CA LYS A 62 -2.22 -12.54 -6.88
C LYS A 62 -3.33 -13.13 -6.01
N ALA A 63 -4.04 -12.32 -5.24
CA ALA A 63 -5.19 -12.76 -4.44
C ALA A 63 -6.31 -13.33 -5.33
N ALA A 64 -6.60 -12.67 -6.46
CA ALA A 64 -7.63 -13.14 -7.40
C ALA A 64 -7.26 -14.45 -8.13
N GLN A 65 -5.98 -14.77 -8.24
CA GLN A 65 -5.46 -15.90 -9.04
C GLN A 65 -5.03 -17.11 -8.20
N THR A 66 -4.91 -16.98 -6.88
CA THR A 66 -4.44 -18.09 -6.05
C THR A 66 -5.51 -19.15 -5.83
N ASP A 67 -5.11 -20.41 -5.80
CA ASP A 67 -5.99 -21.54 -5.44
C ASP A 67 -5.98 -21.87 -3.94
N ALA A 68 -5.10 -21.27 -3.15
CA ALA A 68 -5.00 -21.47 -1.71
C ALA A 68 -6.32 -21.17 -1.01
N LYS A 69 -6.64 -21.92 0.04
CA LYS A 69 -7.86 -21.75 0.84
C LYS A 69 -7.81 -20.54 1.76
N ILE A 70 -6.61 -20.25 2.25
CA ILE A 70 -6.36 -19.16 3.18
C ILE A 70 -5.40 -18.15 2.53
N ILE A 71 -5.75 -16.87 2.60
CA ILE A 71 -4.85 -15.77 2.24
C ILE A 71 -4.45 -15.05 3.53
N LEU A 72 -3.19 -15.11 3.92
CA LEU A 72 -2.62 -14.26 4.96
C LEU A 72 -2.09 -12.98 4.31
N MET A 73 -2.83 -11.89 4.46
CA MET A 73 -2.46 -10.58 3.89
C MET A 73 -1.63 -9.78 4.89
N CYS A 74 -0.33 -9.70 4.68
CA CYS A 74 0.60 -8.88 5.45
C CYS A 74 0.73 -7.49 4.81
N GLY A 75 -0.09 -6.57 5.28
CA GLY A 75 -0.22 -5.22 4.78
C GLY A 75 -1.14 -4.42 5.69
N VAL A 76 -1.95 -3.54 5.11
CA VAL A 76 -2.94 -2.74 5.83
C VAL A 76 -4.37 -3.21 5.52
N HIS A 77 -5.32 -2.82 6.36
CA HIS A 77 -6.67 -3.36 6.39
C HIS A 77 -7.38 -3.34 5.01
N PHE A 78 -7.35 -2.22 4.29
CA PHE A 78 -8.00 -2.11 2.98
C PHE A 78 -7.45 -3.10 1.93
N MET A 79 -6.19 -3.56 2.08
CA MET A 79 -5.62 -4.59 1.22
C MET A 79 -6.26 -5.95 1.50
N ALA A 80 -6.47 -6.29 2.76
CA ALA A 80 -7.15 -7.51 3.16
C ALA A 80 -8.64 -7.48 2.74
N GLU A 81 -9.33 -6.34 2.86
CA GLU A 81 -10.68 -6.16 2.29
C GLU A 81 -10.68 -6.38 0.78
N THR A 82 -9.71 -5.83 0.05
CA THR A 82 -9.58 -6.03 -1.41
C THR A 82 -9.38 -7.51 -1.75
N CYS A 83 -8.54 -8.23 -0.99
CA CYS A 83 -8.38 -9.68 -1.14
C CYS A 83 -9.70 -10.41 -0.88
N LYS A 84 -10.46 -10.05 0.16
CA LYS A 84 -11.74 -10.67 0.48
C LYS A 84 -12.81 -10.42 -0.58
N ILE A 85 -12.87 -9.20 -1.13
CA ILE A 85 -13.79 -8.85 -2.22
C ILE A 85 -13.50 -9.67 -3.48
N LEU A 86 -12.22 -9.84 -3.83
CA LEU A 86 -11.78 -10.60 -5.01
C LEU A 86 -11.85 -12.13 -4.82
N SER A 87 -11.83 -12.59 -3.58
CA SER A 87 -11.81 -14.02 -3.22
C SER A 87 -12.82 -14.30 -2.10
N PRO A 88 -14.13 -14.15 -2.37
CA PRO A 88 -15.17 -14.20 -1.33
C PRO A 88 -15.27 -15.56 -0.63
N ASP A 89 -14.93 -16.66 -1.32
CA ASP A 89 -15.00 -18.02 -0.78
C ASP A 89 -13.77 -18.40 0.07
N LYS A 90 -12.72 -17.57 0.08
CA LYS A 90 -11.49 -17.83 0.83
C LYS A 90 -11.53 -17.22 2.22
N LEU A 91 -10.82 -17.84 3.14
CA LEU A 91 -10.53 -17.23 4.44
C LEU A 91 -9.39 -16.22 4.28
N VAL A 92 -9.71 -14.93 4.41
CA VAL A 92 -8.71 -13.87 4.38
C VAL A 92 -8.36 -13.45 5.80
N LEU A 93 -7.09 -13.55 6.15
CA LEU A 93 -6.54 -13.23 7.46
C LEU A 93 -5.63 -12.01 7.37
N ALA A 94 -5.60 -11.21 8.43
CA ALA A 94 -4.64 -10.12 8.60
C ALA A 94 -3.94 -10.27 9.97
N PRO A 95 -2.61 -10.09 10.08
CA PRO A 95 -1.90 -10.27 11.34
C PRO A 95 -2.36 -9.33 12.47
N ASP A 96 -2.84 -8.13 12.12
CA ASP A 96 -3.34 -7.13 13.07
C ASP A 96 -4.38 -6.23 12.38
N LEU A 97 -5.61 -6.22 12.87
CA LEU A 97 -6.69 -5.38 12.33
C LEU A 97 -6.48 -3.87 12.54
N ARG A 98 -5.54 -3.49 13.43
CA ARG A 98 -5.18 -2.08 13.64
C ARG A 98 -4.19 -1.55 12.59
N ALA A 99 -3.73 -2.41 11.68
CA ALA A 99 -2.94 -2.01 10.53
C ALA A 99 -3.82 -1.17 9.57
N GLY A 100 -4.06 0.08 9.93
CA GLY A 100 -4.88 1.06 9.22
C GLY A 100 -4.13 1.79 8.10
N CYS A 101 -4.74 2.86 7.60
CA CYS A 101 -4.12 3.71 6.59
C CYS A 101 -4.68 5.14 6.70
N SER A 102 -3.80 6.13 6.88
CA SER A 102 -4.20 7.54 7.00
C SER A 102 -4.98 8.06 5.78
N LEU A 103 -4.73 7.50 4.60
CA LEU A 103 -5.50 7.83 3.40
C LEU A 103 -6.92 7.25 3.47
N ALA A 104 -7.06 5.99 3.84
CA ALA A 104 -8.38 5.37 4.01
C ALA A 104 -9.20 6.11 5.08
N ASP A 105 -8.56 6.50 6.18
CA ASP A 105 -9.20 7.25 7.27
C ASP A 105 -9.62 8.66 6.86
N SER A 106 -8.92 9.28 5.89
CA SER A 106 -9.20 10.62 5.40
C SER A 106 -10.44 10.71 4.49
N CYS A 107 -10.95 9.59 3.99
CA CYS A 107 -12.07 9.55 3.05
C CYS A 107 -13.11 8.52 3.52
N ARG A 108 -14.04 8.98 4.35
CA ARG A 108 -15.15 8.13 4.79
C ARG A 108 -16.21 8.02 3.70
N ALA A 109 -16.88 6.88 3.60
CA ALA A 109 -17.91 6.63 2.59
C ALA A 109 -19.07 7.65 2.67
N GLU A 110 -19.45 8.08 3.88
CA GLU A 110 -20.47 9.10 4.08
C GLU A 110 -20.07 10.44 3.46
N ASP A 111 -18.83 10.90 3.73
CA ASP A 111 -18.31 12.16 3.22
C ASP A 111 -18.19 12.13 1.68
N LEU A 112 -17.74 10.99 1.12
CA LEU A 112 -17.68 10.81 -0.33
C LEU A 112 -19.09 10.81 -0.96
N ARG A 113 -20.08 10.21 -0.31
CA ARG A 113 -21.47 10.20 -0.79
C ARG A 113 -22.03 11.63 -0.86
N GLN A 114 -21.79 12.43 0.19
CA GLN A 114 -22.17 13.84 0.19
C GLN A 114 -21.46 14.61 -0.92
N TYR A 115 -20.14 14.44 -1.05
CA TYR A 115 -19.33 15.12 -2.06
C TYR A 115 -19.79 14.81 -3.50
N LYS A 116 -20.15 13.54 -3.76
CA LYS A 116 -20.77 13.14 -5.05
C LYS A 116 -22.09 13.83 -5.30
N ALA A 117 -22.94 14.00 -4.29
CA ALA A 117 -24.22 14.68 -4.42
C ALA A 117 -24.05 16.18 -4.73
N GLU A 118 -23.01 16.81 -4.21
CA GLU A 118 -22.65 18.20 -4.51
C GLU A 118 -22.03 18.38 -5.92
N HIS A 119 -21.55 17.29 -6.53
CA HIS A 119 -20.90 17.27 -7.85
C HIS A 119 -21.59 16.28 -8.81
N PRO A 120 -22.87 16.53 -9.18
CA PRO A 120 -23.60 15.60 -10.04
C PRO A 120 -22.94 15.47 -11.43
N GLY A 121 -22.89 14.23 -11.92
CA GLY A 121 -22.29 13.90 -13.21
C GLY A 121 -20.77 13.71 -13.21
N TYR A 122 -20.11 13.90 -12.08
CA TYR A 122 -18.69 13.55 -11.97
C TYR A 122 -18.49 12.04 -11.81
N LYS A 123 -17.45 11.50 -12.45
CA LYS A 123 -16.95 10.15 -12.22
C LYS A 123 -16.04 10.13 -11.00
N VAL A 124 -16.10 9.07 -10.21
CA VAL A 124 -15.22 8.87 -9.06
C VAL A 124 -14.12 7.88 -9.43
N VAL A 125 -12.89 8.34 -9.40
CA VAL A 125 -11.68 7.52 -9.53
C VAL A 125 -11.03 7.47 -8.14
N SER A 126 -11.08 6.31 -7.50
CA SER A 126 -10.51 6.17 -6.17
C SER A 126 -9.19 5.41 -6.21
N TYR A 127 -8.20 5.98 -5.57
CA TYR A 127 -6.97 5.24 -5.24
C TYR A 127 -7.32 4.06 -4.32
N VAL A 128 -6.65 2.93 -4.49
CA VAL A 128 -6.95 1.67 -3.78
C VAL A 128 -6.89 1.78 -2.25
N ASN A 129 -6.18 2.81 -1.74
CA ASN A 129 -6.04 3.10 -0.31
C ASN A 129 -7.33 3.71 0.27
N THR A 130 -8.41 2.98 0.18
CA THR A 130 -9.77 3.33 0.63
C THR A 130 -10.45 2.08 1.20
N THR A 131 -11.48 2.27 2.03
CA THR A 131 -12.29 1.17 2.57
C THR A 131 -13.15 0.49 1.49
N ALA A 132 -13.69 -0.68 1.78
CA ALA A 132 -14.63 -1.37 0.91
C ALA A 132 -15.87 -0.50 0.59
N GLU A 133 -16.40 0.22 1.59
CA GLU A 133 -17.54 1.12 1.43
C GLU A 133 -17.27 2.27 0.46
N VAL A 134 -16.06 2.84 0.48
CA VAL A 134 -15.64 3.87 -0.48
C VAL A 134 -15.52 3.28 -1.87
N LYS A 135 -14.95 2.09 -2.00
CA LYS A 135 -14.86 1.38 -3.27
C LYS A 135 -16.24 1.10 -3.87
N ALA A 136 -17.25 0.76 -3.05
CA ALA A 136 -18.64 0.58 -3.49
C ALA A 136 -19.29 1.85 -4.07
N LEU A 137 -18.74 3.04 -3.79
CA LEU A 137 -19.21 4.33 -4.32
C LEU A 137 -18.41 4.81 -5.55
N THR A 138 -17.43 4.05 -5.97
CA THR A 138 -16.40 4.41 -6.96
C THR A 138 -16.75 3.87 -8.36
N ASP A 139 -16.42 4.60 -9.42
CA ASP A 139 -16.58 4.15 -10.82
C ASP A 139 -15.42 3.25 -11.28
N VAL A 140 -14.20 3.56 -10.83
CA VAL A 140 -13.01 2.73 -11.04
C VAL A 140 -11.97 2.97 -9.94
N VAL A 141 -11.37 1.89 -9.45
CA VAL A 141 -10.23 1.94 -8.53
C VAL A 141 -8.94 2.07 -9.35
N VAL A 142 -7.94 2.74 -8.79
CA VAL A 142 -6.60 2.86 -9.37
C VAL A 142 -5.52 2.58 -8.32
N THR A 143 -4.32 2.29 -8.77
CA THR A 143 -3.10 2.29 -7.96
C THR A 143 -2.11 3.33 -8.49
N SER A 144 -1.07 3.64 -7.75
CA SER A 144 -0.01 4.56 -8.24
C SER A 144 0.62 4.07 -9.56
N GLY A 145 0.63 2.75 -9.81
CA GLY A 145 1.20 2.14 -11.01
C GLY A 145 0.32 2.22 -12.26
N ASN A 146 -0.99 2.39 -12.11
CA ASN A 146 -1.92 2.37 -13.25
C ASN A 146 -2.82 3.62 -13.36
N ALA A 147 -2.78 4.52 -12.39
CA ALA A 147 -3.69 5.68 -12.34
C ALA A 147 -3.64 6.53 -13.61
N LYS A 148 -2.45 6.83 -14.13
CA LYS A 148 -2.31 7.59 -15.39
C LYS A 148 -2.99 6.85 -16.56
N LYS A 149 -2.68 5.57 -16.73
CA LYS A 149 -3.23 4.73 -17.81
C LYS A 149 -4.75 4.69 -17.77
N ILE A 150 -5.32 4.48 -16.57
CA ILE A 150 -6.78 4.39 -16.40
C ILE A 150 -7.45 5.76 -16.59
N VAL A 151 -6.91 6.83 -16.03
CA VAL A 151 -7.43 8.20 -16.19
C VAL A 151 -7.40 8.62 -17.67
N ASP A 152 -6.40 8.19 -18.44
CA ASP A 152 -6.32 8.47 -19.89
C ASP A 152 -7.39 7.72 -20.71
N THR A 153 -8.07 6.70 -20.16
CA THR A 153 -9.19 6.01 -20.85
C THR A 153 -10.49 6.83 -20.88
N PHE A 154 -10.63 7.79 -19.97
CA PHE A 154 -11.81 8.66 -19.95
C PHE A 154 -11.71 9.75 -21.03
N PRO A 155 -12.84 10.22 -21.60
CA PRO A 155 -12.87 11.40 -22.46
C PRO A 155 -12.16 12.59 -21.82
N LYS A 156 -11.50 13.44 -22.60
CA LYS A 156 -10.69 14.56 -22.04
C LYS A 156 -11.50 15.59 -21.27
N ASP A 157 -12.78 15.74 -21.58
CA ASP A 157 -13.77 16.62 -20.95
C ASP A 157 -14.53 15.94 -19.82
N GLU A 158 -14.29 14.64 -19.56
CA GLU A 158 -14.93 13.93 -18.44
C GLU A 158 -14.57 14.59 -17.11
N LYS A 159 -15.59 14.88 -16.33
CA LYS A 159 -15.44 15.45 -14.99
C LYS A 159 -15.14 14.33 -13.99
N ILE A 160 -14.01 14.42 -13.30
CA ILE A 160 -13.53 13.38 -12.41
C ILE A 160 -13.29 13.96 -11.00
N ILE A 161 -13.77 13.24 -9.99
CA ILE A 161 -13.33 13.36 -8.60
C ILE A 161 -12.24 12.30 -8.41
N PHE A 162 -11.04 12.72 -7.99
CA PHE A 162 -9.93 11.83 -7.69
C PHE A 162 -9.61 11.89 -6.19
N GLY A 163 -9.53 10.75 -5.54
CA GLY A 163 -9.18 10.65 -4.12
C GLY A 163 -8.68 9.27 -3.73
N PRO A 164 -8.28 9.11 -2.45
CA PRO A 164 -8.19 10.13 -1.42
C PRO A 164 -6.88 10.93 -1.41
N ASP A 165 -5.84 10.56 -2.17
CA ASP A 165 -4.54 11.24 -2.15
C ASP A 165 -4.50 12.43 -3.10
N GLN A 166 -4.41 13.65 -2.53
CA GLN A 166 -4.32 14.88 -3.31
C GLN A 166 -3.00 15.01 -4.09
N ASN A 167 -1.90 14.48 -3.55
CA ASN A 167 -0.58 14.60 -4.19
C ASN A 167 -0.51 13.70 -5.43
N LEU A 168 -0.94 12.43 -5.30
CA LEU A 168 -1.10 11.54 -6.44
C LEU A 168 -2.05 12.14 -7.48
N GLY A 169 -3.20 12.68 -7.05
CA GLY A 169 -4.15 13.33 -7.95
C GLY A 169 -3.56 14.54 -8.66
N ALA A 170 -2.80 15.38 -7.96
CA ALA A 170 -2.10 16.52 -8.55
C ALA A 170 -1.02 16.08 -9.54
N TYR A 171 -0.26 15.04 -9.22
CA TYR A 171 0.69 14.43 -10.14
C TYR A 171 -0.01 13.91 -11.41
N ILE A 172 -1.11 13.17 -11.28
CA ILE A 172 -1.87 12.67 -12.43
C ILE A 172 -2.44 13.83 -13.26
N ASN A 173 -2.97 14.89 -12.63
CA ASN A 173 -3.38 16.10 -13.34
C ASN A 173 -2.24 16.68 -14.18
N SER A 174 -1.04 16.80 -13.62
CA SER A 174 0.13 17.38 -14.31
C SER A 174 0.57 16.55 -15.52
N VAL A 175 0.61 15.21 -15.39
CA VAL A 175 1.10 14.32 -16.46
C VAL A 175 0.05 13.96 -17.51
N THR A 176 -1.25 14.24 -17.24
CA THR A 176 -2.35 14.01 -18.19
C THR A 176 -2.92 15.29 -18.77
N GLY A 177 -2.56 16.44 -18.24
CA GLY A 177 -3.12 17.73 -18.59
C GLY A 177 -4.60 17.89 -18.20
N ARG A 178 -5.07 17.13 -17.20
CA ARG A 178 -6.44 17.22 -16.68
C ARG A 178 -6.54 18.19 -15.51
N ASN A 179 -7.75 18.52 -15.15
CA ASN A 179 -8.09 19.32 -13.98
C ASN A 179 -9.18 18.61 -13.17
N MET A 180 -8.83 17.42 -12.65
CA MET A 180 -9.73 16.65 -11.79
C MET A 180 -9.94 17.38 -10.46
N LEU A 181 -11.13 17.24 -9.86
CA LEU A 181 -11.37 17.63 -8.48
C LEU A 181 -10.63 16.64 -7.56
N LEU A 182 -9.83 17.18 -6.66
CA LEU A 182 -9.01 16.37 -5.76
C LEU A 182 -9.61 16.33 -4.37
N TRP A 183 -9.72 15.12 -3.80
CA TRP A 183 -10.03 14.94 -2.39
C TRP A 183 -8.85 15.42 -1.53
N ASN A 184 -9.13 16.09 -0.42
CA ASN A 184 -8.11 16.68 0.44
C ASN A 184 -7.57 15.67 1.49
N GLY A 185 -6.93 14.62 1.02
CA GLY A 185 -6.23 13.64 1.85
C GLY A 185 -4.77 13.49 1.42
N GLY A 186 -3.96 12.84 2.25
CA GLY A 186 -2.54 12.62 1.95
C GLY A 186 -1.93 11.52 2.83
N CYS A 187 -0.97 10.80 2.27
CA CYS A 187 -0.23 9.80 3.01
C CYS A 187 0.68 10.49 4.04
N HIS A 188 0.53 10.14 5.33
CA HIS A 188 1.30 10.75 6.41
C HIS A 188 2.82 10.48 6.29
N VAL A 189 3.23 9.38 5.64
CA VAL A 189 4.64 9.08 5.37
C VAL A 189 5.15 9.96 4.24
N HIS A 190 4.53 9.86 3.05
CA HIS A 190 5.02 10.55 1.85
C HIS A 190 4.90 12.09 1.93
N SER A 191 3.98 12.61 2.75
CA SER A 191 3.84 14.04 2.98
C SER A 191 4.98 14.67 3.81
N ARG A 192 5.83 13.83 4.44
CA ARG A 192 6.88 14.28 5.38
C ARG A 192 8.28 14.28 4.77
N PHE A 193 8.46 13.91 3.51
CA PHE A 193 9.78 13.95 2.88
C PHE A 193 10.28 15.37 2.74
N SER A 194 11.56 15.56 3.09
CA SER A 194 12.23 16.84 3.08
C SER A 194 12.99 17.07 1.78
N VAL A 195 12.67 18.16 1.08
CA VAL A 195 13.45 18.63 -0.09
C VAL A 195 14.88 18.97 0.31
N GLU A 196 15.06 19.62 1.48
CA GLU A 196 16.39 19.99 1.98
C GLU A 196 17.26 18.76 2.20
N ALA A 197 16.68 17.68 2.78
CA ALA A 197 17.39 16.43 2.98
C ALA A 197 17.81 15.78 1.63
N ILE A 198 16.94 15.82 0.61
CA ILE A 198 17.27 15.34 -0.74
C ILE A 198 18.43 16.13 -1.33
N LEU A 199 18.37 17.45 -1.27
CA LEU A 199 19.43 18.33 -1.80
C LEU A 199 20.76 18.13 -1.07
N LYS A 200 20.74 17.88 0.25
CA LYS A 200 21.93 17.52 1.02
C LYS A 200 22.54 16.21 0.55
N LEU A 201 21.71 15.16 0.41
CA LEU A 201 22.17 13.86 -0.10
C LEU A 201 22.71 13.97 -1.53
N LYS A 202 22.09 14.80 -2.39
CA LYS A 202 22.59 15.09 -3.74
C LYS A 202 23.93 15.86 -3.73
N ALA A 203 24.15 16.72 -2.76
CA ALA A 203 25.45 17.42 -2.63
C ALA A 203 26.56 16.44 -2.18
N GLU A 204 26.25 15.44 -1.34
CA GLU A 204 27.18 14.40 -0.92
C GLU A 204 27.39 13.33 -2.02
N HIS A 205 26.34 13.07 -2.84
CA HIS A 205 26.35 12.11 -3.94
C HIS A 205 25.79 12.75 -5.23
N PRO A 206 26.56 13.57 -5.95
CA PRO A 206 26.07 14.35 -7.09
C PRO A 206 25.47 13.52 -8.23
N ASP A 207 26.00 12.30 -8.45
CA ASP A 207 25.55 11.39 -9.49
C ASP A 207 24.39 10.47 -9.05
N ALA A 208 23.92 10.58 -7.79
CA ALA A 208 22.83 9.74 -7.29
C ALA A 208 21.51 10.05 -8.01
N VAL A 209 20.78 9.00 -8.37
CA VAL A 209 19.45 9.09 -8.97
C VAL A 209 18.39 9.20 -7.87
N VAL A 210 17.52 10.19 -7.96
CA VAL A 210 16.42 10.40 -7.01
C VAL A 210 15.18 9.65 -7.49
N LEU A 211 14.75 8.67 -6.68
CA LEU A 211 13.52 7.90 -6.90
C LEU A 211 12.43 8.43 -5.96
N ALA A 212 11.26 8.80 -6.48
CA ALA A 212 10.16 9.30 -5.65
C ALA A 212 8.83 8.64 -5.96
N HIS A 213 8.04 8.37 -4.92
CA HIS A 213 6.67 7.89 -5.06
C HIS A 213 5.72 9.07 -5.36
N PRO A 214 4.72 8.93 -6.25
CA PRO A 214 3.83 10.03 -6.65
C PRO A 214 2.90 10.55 -5.53
N GLU A 215 2.84 9.91 -4.36
CA GLU A 215 2.21 10.45 -3.16
C GLU A 215 3.05 11.55 -2.47
N CYS A 216 4.29 11.76 -2.89
CA CYS A 216 5.11 12.84 -2.39
C CYS A 216 4.56 14.20 -2.84
N LYS A 217 4.80 15.23 -2.02
CA LYS A 217 4.44 16.62 -2.36
C LYS A 217 5.16 17.07 -3.64
N ALA A 218 4.53 17.95 -4.41
CA ALA A 218 5.08 18.46 -5.66
C ALA A 218 6.54 18.99 -5.58
N PRO A 219 7.00 19.70 -4.51
CA PRO A 219 8.39 20.10 -4.39
C PRO A 219 9.37 18.92 -4.33
N VAL A 220 8.99 17.81 -3.69
CA VAL A 220 9.79 16.57 -3.65
C VAL A 220 9.82 15.93 -5.03
N LEU A 221 8.67 15.82 -5.70
CA LEU A 221 8.60 15.27 -7.07
C LEU A 221 9.43 16.08 -8.06
N ALA A 222 9.55 17.40 -7.86
CA ALA A 222 10.38 18.28 -8.71
C ALA A 222 11.89 17.99 -8.58
N THR A 223 12.33 17.30 -7.52
CA THR A 223 13.74 16.88 -7.37
C THR A 223 14.01 15.47 -7.89
N ALA A 224 12.96 14.74 -8.26
CA ALA A 224 13.07 13.33 -8.64
C ALA A 224 13.49 13.16 -10.11
N ASP A 225 14.43 12.25 -10.33
CA ASP A 225 14.80 11.78 -11.66
C ASP A 225 13.79 10.73 -12.18
N VAL A 226 13.20 9.95 -11.26
CA VAL A 226 12.20 8.94 -11.57
C VAL A 226 11.03 9.05 -10.59
N VAL A 227 9.81 9.20 -11.12
CA VAL A 227 8.57 9.16 -10.33
C VAL A 227 7.77 7.94 -10.74
N GLY A 228 7.41 7.10 -9.78
CA GLY A 228 6.65 5.88 -10.06
C GLY A 228 6.16 5.13 -8.84
N SER A 229 5.31 4.11 -9.06
CA SER A 229 4.90 3.20 -7.99
C SER A 229 6.10 2.44 -7.42
N THR A 230 5.92 1.85 -6.25
CA THR A 230 6.94 1.04 -5.59
C THR A 230 7.56 -0.01 -6.53
N ALA A 231 6.72 -0.69 -7.33
CA ALA A 231 7.19 -1.66 -8.32
C ALA A 231 8.02 -1.01 -9.44
N VAL A 232 7.63 0.19 -9.90
CA VAL A 232 8.38 0.93 -10.92
C VAL A 232 9.74 1.37 -10.40
N LEU A 233 9.82 1.85 -9.15
CA LEU A 233 11.07 2.27 -8.54
C LEU A 233 12.03 1.10 -8.35
N LEU A 234 11.52 -0.05 -7.85
CA LEU A 234 12.32 -1.28 -7.73
C LEU A 234 12.82 -1.76 -9.08
N LYS A 235 11.96 -1.81 -10.08
CA LYS A 235 12.31 -2.20 -11.45
C LYS A 235 13.42 -1.30 -12.01
N TYR A 236 13.28 0.02 -11.89
CA TYR A 236 14.29 0.95 -12.37
C TYR A 236 15.66 0.70 -11.72
N ALA A 237 15.69 0.49 -10.40
CA ALA A 237 16.93 0.19 -9.68
C ALA A 237 17.56 -1.14 -10.15
N THR A 238 16.74 -2.16 -10.41
CA THR A 238 17.25 -3.47 -10.92
C THR A 238 17.78 -3.40 -12.35
N GLU A 239 17.22 -2.52 -13.18
CA GLU A 239 17.69 -2.30 -14.55
C GLU A 239 18.97 -1.43 -14.61
N HIS A 240 19.29 -0.69 -13.54
CA HIS A 240 20.44 0.21 -13.45
C HIS A 240 21.24 -0.01 -12.13
N PRO A 241 21.77 -1.21 -11.85
CA PRO A 241 22.30 -1.59 -10.55
C PRO A 241 23.61 -0.87 -10.14
N ASP A 242 24.26 -0.20 -11.09
CA ASP A 242 25.54 0.50 -10.83
C ASP A 242 25.36 1.95 -10.35
N ALA A 243 24.11 2.45 -10.27
CA ALA A 243 23.82 3.80 -9.79
C ALA A 243 23.74 3.84 -8.24
N ILE A 244 23.88 5.05 -7.68
CA ILE A 244 23.53 5.35 -6.29
C ILE A 244 22.10 5.89 -6.29
N TYR A 245 21.29 5.52 -5.33
CA TYR A 245 19.89 5.93 -5.27
C TYR A 245 19.57 6.70 -3.99
N ILE A 246 18.89 7.83 -4.14
CA ILE A 246 18.21 8.56 -3.07
C ILE A 246 16.74 8.20 -3.17
N VAL A 247 16.18 7.56 -2.13
CA VAL A 247 14.86 6.92 -2.20
C VAL A 247 13.85 7.69 -1.35
N ALA A 248 12.92 8.38 -2.01
CA ALA A 248 11.82 9.13 -1.42
C ALA A 248 10.51 8.31 -1.50
N THR A 249 10.47 7.19 -0.78
CA THR A 249 9.30 6.38 -0.49
C THR A 249 9.47 5.67 0.84
N GLU A 250 8.47 4.92 1.31
CA GLU A 250 8.51 4.17 2.56
C GLU A 250 9.70 3.20 2.59
N ALA A 251 10.46 3.21 3.69
CA ALA A 251 11.78 2.58 3.77
C ALA A 251 11.76 1.04 3.69
N GLY A 252 10.63 0.38 3.91
CA GLY A 252 10.52 -1.09 3.82
C GLY A 252 10.86 -1.65 2.45
N ILE A 253 10.70 -0.86 1.36
CA ILE A 253 11.09 -1.26 0.00
C ILE A 253 12.60 -1.53 -0.11
N LEU A 254 13.42 -0.90 0.73
CA LEU A 254 14.87 -1.03 0.68
C LEU A 254 15.34 -2.46 0.91
N HIS A 255 14.55 -3.27 1.65
CA HIS A 255 14.84 -4.70 1.83
C HIS A 255 14.87 -5.43 0.47
N GLU A 256 13.83 -5.25 -0.35
CA GLU A 256 13.77 -5.86 -1.68
C GLU A 256 14.76 -5.23 -2.67
N MET A 257 14.95 -3.91 -2.60
CA MET A 257 15.95 -3.22 -3.43
C MET A 257 17.35 -3.74 -3.14
N GLN A 258 17.74 -3.89 -1.87
CA GLN A 258 19.05 -4.41 -1.48
C GLN A 258 19.20 -5.89 -1.80
N ARG A 259 18.11 -6.68 -1.69
CA ARG A 259 18.10 -8.09 -2.08
C ARG A 259 18.31 -8.27 -3.59
N ALA A 260 17.64 -7.43 -4.39
CA ALA A 260 17.77 -7.46 -5.85
C ALA A 260 19.12 -6.91 -6.34
N CYS A 261 19.66 -5.90 -5.67
CA CYS A 261 20.89 -5.20 -6.03
C CYS A 261 21.84 -5.12 -4.82
N PRO A 262 22.53 -6.22 -4.44
CA PRO A 262 23.29 -6.31 -3.19
C PRO A 262 24.44 -5.31 -3.06
N ASN A 263 25.00 -4.86 -4.18
CA ASN A 263 26.17 -3.97 -4.22
C ASN A 263 25.77 -2.48 -4.45
N THR A 264 24.48 -2.19 -4.62
CA THR A 264 23.97 -0.85 -4.88
C THR A 264 23.77 -0.09 -3.56
N LEU A 265 24.13 1.19 -3.55
CA LEU A 265 23.90 2.06 -2.41
C LEU A 265 22.53 2.72 -2.52
N PHE A 266 21.65 2.42 -1.56
CA PHE A 266 20.33 3.02 -1.42
C PHE A 266 20.30 3.93 -0.19
N LEU A 267 19.99 5.21 -0.38
CA LEU A 267 19.96 6.26 0.63
C LEU A 267 18.48 6.66 0.88
N PRO A 268 17.85 6.23 1.97
CA PRO A 268 16.49 6.68 2.29
C PRO A 268 16.49 8.18 2.61
N VAL A 269 15.52 8.91 2.07
CA VAL A 269 15.34 10.32 2.41
C VAL A 269 14.76 10.42 3.82
N PRO A 270 15.41 11.13 4.77
CA PRO A 270 14.84 11.33 6.09
C PRO A 270 13.60 12.23 6.05
N PRO A 271 12.65 12.07 6.99
CA PRO A 271 11.48 12.94 7.09
C PRO A 271 11.86 14.34 7.59
N GLU A 272 11.01 15.31 7.32
CA GLU A 272 11.07 16.62 8.00
C GLU A 272 10.88 16.41 9.51
N VAL A 273 11.85 16.82 10.29
CA VAL A 273 11.78 16.79 11.76
C VAL A 273 11.18 18.11 12.23
N SER A 274 9.95 18.10 12.71
CA SER A 274 9.40 19.25 13.43
C SER A 274 10.03 19.32 14.83
N GLU A 275 10.47 20.50 15.27
CA GLU A 275 10.96 20.71 16.63
C GLU A 275 9.92 20.20 17.64
N GLY A 276 10.34 19.25 18.51
CA GLY A 276 9.48 18.64 19.53
C GLY A 276 8.82 17.31 19.15
N SER A 277 9.00 16.78 17.94
CA SER A 277 8.53 15.44 17.62
C SER A 277 9.47 14.40 18.22
N ILE A 278 8.99 13.68 19.24
CA ILE A 278 9.57 12.41 19.71
C ILE A 278 9.15 11.33 18.69
N GLY A 279 9.57 11.47 17.44
CA GLY A 279 9.21 10.56 16.37
C GLY A 279 10.43 9.85 15.83
N CYS A 280 10.25 8.63 15.36
CA CYS A 280 11.25 7.89 14.61
C CYS A 280 11.80 8.77 13.47
N SER A 281 13.12 8.80 13.31
CA SER A 281 13.80 9.48 12.22
C SER A 281 13.71 8.71 10.88
N CYS A 282 12.87 7.70 10.84
CA CYS A 282 12.68 6.82 9.68
C CYS A 282 11.38 7.17 8.94
N ASN A 283 11.41 7.02 7.62
CA ASN A 283 10.24 7.13 6.73
C ASN A 283 9.52 5.77 6.67
N GLU A 284 9.11 5.26 7.80
CA GLU A 284 8.40 4.00 7.94
C GLU A 284 6.93 4.23 8.27
N CYS A 285 6.09 3.37 7.71
CA CYS A 285 4.66 3.33 8.02
C CYS A 285 4.43 2.44 9.24
N GLU A 286 4.08 3.04 10.39
CA GLU A 286 3.80 2.31 11.63
C GLU A 286 2.73 1.24 11.46
N TYR A 287 1.74 1.45 10.60
CA TYR A 287 0.70 0.47 10.32
C TYR A 287 1.25 -0.79 9.61
N MET A 288 2.14 -0.61 8.62
CA MET A 288 2.79 -1.73 7.94
C MET A 288 3.70 -2.53 8.87
N LYS A 289 4.33 -1.86 9.86
CA LYS A 289 5.22 -2.49 10.85
C LYS A 289 4.45 -3.25 11.95
N LEU A 290 3.11 -3.15 11.99
CA LEU A 290 2.29 -4.00 12.88
C LEU A 290 2.28 -5.47 12.45
N ASN A 291 2.65 -5.77 11.22
CA ASN A 291 2.82 -7.15 10.74
C ASN A 291 4.17 -7.68 11.24
N THR A 292 4.16 -8.68 12.13
CA THR A 292 5.35 -9.35 12.67
C THR A 292 5.23 -10.87 12.53
N LEU A 293 6.36 -11.58 12.60
CA LEU A 293 6.37 -13.05 12.49
C LEU A 293 5.51 -13.71 13.58
N GLU A 294 5.54 -13.18 14.81
CA GLU A 294 4.76 -13.72 15.93
C GLU A 294 3.26 -13.57 15.68
N LYS A 295 2.82 -12.39 15.19
CA LYS A 295 1.41 -12.19 14.85
C LYS A 295 0.98 -13.07 13.68
N MET A 296 1.81 -13.18 12.62
CA MET A 296 1.54 -14.08 11.49
C MET A 296 1.38 -15.53 11.94
N TYR A 297 2.30 -16.02 12.80
CA TYR A 297 2.26 -17.37 13.36
C TYR A 297 0.96 -17.60 14.15
N ASN A 298 0.66 -16.69 15.07
CA ASN A 298 -0.56 -16.78 15.85
C ASN A 298 -1.81 -16.68 14.98
N THR A 299 -1.82 -15.81 13.98
CA THR A 299 -2.95 -15.64 13.05
C THR A 299 -3.21 -16.92 12.27
N LEU A 300 -2.20 -17.55 11.69
CA LEU A 300 -2.37 -18.84 11.00
C LEU A 300 -2.74 -19.97 11.97
N ARG A 301 -2.12 -20.04 13.14
CA ARG A 301 -2.38 -21.06 14.14
C ARG A 301 -3.84 -21.07 14.60
N TYR A 302 -4.41 -19.90 14.84
CA TYR A 302 -5.76 -19.72 15.38
C TYR A 302 -6.80 -19.34 14.32
N GLU A 303 -6.40 -19.14 13.06
CA GLU A 303 -7.24 -18.70 11.92
C GLU A 303 -8.02 -17.41 12.26
N TRP A 304 -7.36 -16.49 12.95
CA TRP A 304 -7.92 -15.22 13.38
C TRP A 304 -6.80 -14.16 13.52
N PRO A 305 -7.08 -12.88 13.25
CA PRO A 305 -8.38 -12.31 12.83
C PRO A 305 -8.65 -12.52 11.33
N ALA A 306 -9.90 -12.83 11.04
CA ALA A 306 -10.41 -12.86 9.67
C ALA A 306 -10.95 -11.49 9.29
N VAL A 307 -10.81 -11.15 8.01
CA VAL A 307 -11.36 -9.94 7.42
C VAL A 307 -12.56 -10.32 6.57
N ASP A 308 -13.70 -9.76 6.92
CA ASP A 308 -14.95 -9.91 6.20
C ASP A 308 -15.45 -8.56 5.68
N VAL A 309 -16.18 -8.61 4.56
CA VAL A 309 -16.84 -7.46 3.96
C VAL A 309 -18.32 -7.78 3.80
N PRO A 310 -19.25 -6.90 4.25
CA PRO A 310 -20.68 -7.14 4.06
C PRO A 310 -21.02 -7.42 2.59
N ALA A 311 -21.89 -8.40 2.35
CA ALA A 311 -22.14 -8.93 1.01
C ALA A 311 -22.67 -7.90 0.01
N ASP A 312 -23.45 -6.92 0.47
CA ASP A 312 -23.97 -5.81 -0.35
C ASP A 312 -22.84 -4.84 -0.73
N ILE A 313 -21.93 -4.53 0.20
CA ILE A 313 -20.75 -3.70 -0.05
C ILE A 313 -19.78 -4.43 -1.00
N ALA A 314 -19.48 -5.70 -0.75
CA ALA A 314 -18.60 -6.50 -1.59
C ALA A 314 -19.11 -6.58 -3.04
N ARG A 315 -20.43 -6.81 -3.25
CA ARG A 315 -21.06 -6.86 -4.57
C ARG A 315 -20.88 -5.57 -5.37
N ASP A 316 -20.89 -4.41 -4.71
CA ASP A 316 -20.75 -3.13 -5.39
C ASP A 316 -19.28 -2.70 -5.50
N ALA A 317 -18.44 -3.03 -4.52
CA ALA A 317 -17.01 -2.75 -4.51
C ALA A 317 -16.19 -3.60 -5.50
N VAL A 318 -16.64 -4.82 -5.83
CA VAL A 318 -15.91 -5.70 -6.78
C VAL A 318 -15.84 -5.08 -8.17
N LYS A 319 -16.90 -4.43 -8.64
CA LYS A 319 -16.99 -3.85 -9.98
C LYS A 319 -15.86 -2.86 -10.32
N PRO A 320 -15.62 -1.81 -9.50
CA PRO A 320 -14.53 -0.87 -9.76
C PRO A 320 -13.14 -1.48 -9.58
N ILE A 321 -12.99 -2.53 -8.76
CA ILE A 321 -11.73 -3.27 -8.60
C ILE A 321 -11.46 -4.13 -9.84
N GLU A 322 -12.45 -4.89 -10.32
CA GLU A 322 -12.32 -5.69 -11.56
C GLU A 322 -12.01 -4.79 -12.75
N ARG A 323 -12.72 -3.66 -12.88
CA ARG A 323 -12.43 -2.67 -13.91
C ARG A 323 -10.98 -2.14 -13.84
N MET A 324 -10.44 -1.94 -12.65
CA MET A 324 -9.03 -1.61 -12.48
C MET A 324 -8.14 -2.73 -13.04
N LEU A 325 -8.42 -3.99 -12.70
CA LEU A 325 -7.62 -5.14 -13.14
C LEU A 325 -7.66 -5.32 -14.66
N GLU A 326 -8.81 -5.11 -15.29
CA GLU A 326 -9.00 -5.18 -16.74
C GLU A 326 -8.24 -4.10 -17.50
N LEU A 327 -8.20 -2.87 -16.96
CA LEU A 327 -7.58 -1.72 -17.59
C LEU A 327 -6.06 -1.60 -17.31
N SER A 328 -5.51 -2.46 -16.46
CA SER A 328 -4.09 -2.41 -15.98
C SER A 328 -3.08 -3.17 -16.90
#